data_e163ff6218629d36ccfd639f0931d59f
#
_entry.id   e163ff6218629d36ccfd639f0931d59f
#
_cell.length_a   1.000
_cell.length_b   1.000
_cell.length_c   1.000
_cell.angle_alpha   90.00
_cell.angle_beta   90.00
_cell.angle_gamma   90.00
#
_symmetry.space_group_name_H-M   'P 1'
#
loop_
_entity.id
_entity.type
_entity.pdbx_description
1 polymer ?
#
loop_
_entity_poly.entity_id
_entity_poly.type
_entity_poly.pdbx_seq_one_letter_code
_entity_poly.pdbx_strand_id
1 'polypeptide(L)'
;MQLFNNFNFSRWIKYLIFIGGFLFSGYLLYLNNLVNDHFSNFNKADEISYEQQSRVAINMLLLTEDQSFFEHSGVDFKEIARVLRDYWMYDKPLRGASTLTQQLIKNSLLTREQTIERIRSLFLIAI
;
A
#
# COMPACT_ATOMS: atom_id res chain seq x y z
N MET A 1 16.32 -30.82 42.39
CA MET A 1 16.81 -29.95 41.32
C MET A 1 15.85 -30.03 40.14
N GLN A 2 14.66 -29.41 40.25
CA GLN A 2 13.64 -29.31 39.19
C GLN A 2 12.85 -28.02 39.43
N LEU A 3 13.44 -26.88 39.08
CA LEU A 3 12.76 -25.56 39.18
C LEU A 3 12.60 -24.86 37.82
N PHE A 4 12.70 -25.60 36.70
CA PHE A 4 12.50 -25.05 35.37
C PHE A 4 11.35 -25.72 34.64
N ASN A 5 10.16 -25.76 35.26
CA ASN A 5 9.03 -26.21 34.48
C ASN A 5 7.76 -25.47 34.88
N ASN A 6 7.48 -24.40 34.21
CA ASN A 6 6.17 -23.90 33.82
C ASN A 6 6.29 -22.50 33.22
N PHE A 7 7.24 -22.34 32.34
CA PHE A 7 7.22 -21.20 31.43
C PHE A 7 6.04 -21.47 30.47
N ASN A 8 4.90 -20.89 30.77
CA ASN A 8 3.71 -21.01 29.94
C ASN A 8 3.94 -20.29 28.60
N PHE A 9 4.76 -20.85 27.74
CA PHE A 9 5.13 -20.39 26.41
C PHE A 9 3.89 -19.95 25.61
N SER A 10 2.80 -20.71 25.72
CA SER A 10 1.50 -20.38 25.10
C SER A 10 0.89 -19.05 25.60
N ARG A 11 1.07 -18.70 26.89
CA ARG A 11 0.56 -17.43 27.42
C ARG A 11 1.38 -16.24 26.92
N TRP A 12 2.69 -16.38 26.88
CA TRP A 12 3.56 -15.33 26.38
C TRP A 12 3.34 -15.04 24.89
N ILE A 13 3.12 -16.06 24.06
CA ILE A 13 2.76 -15.88 22.65
C ILE A 13 1.46 -15.10 22.52
N LYS A 14 0.43 -15.39 23.31
CA LYS A 14 -0.83 -14.65 23.29
C LYS A 14 -0.63 -13.16 23.63
N TYR A 15 0.18 -12.86 24.65
CA TYR A 15 0.50 -11.48 24.99
C TYR A 15 1.29 -10.76 23.89
N LEU A 16 2.25 -11.43 23.27
CA LEU A 16 3.00 -10.86 22.15
C LEU A 16 2.10 -10.56 20.95
N ILE A 17 1.18 -11.48 20.61
CA ILE A 17 0.20 -11.27 19.53
C ILE A 17 -0.72 -10.09 19.87
N PHE A 18 -1.19 -10.02 21.13
CA PHE A 18 -2.08 -8.93 21.56
C PHE A 18 -1.37 -7.58 21.53
N ILE A 19 -0.16 -7.50 22.06
CA ILE A 19 0.65 -6.27 22.03
C ILE A 19 0.98 -5.88 20.59
N GLY A 20 1.40 -6.85 19.75
CA GLY A 20 1.67 -6.62 18.33
C GLY A 20 0.43 -6.11 17.59
N GLY A 21 -0.73 -6.69 17.82
CA GLY A 21 -2.00 -6.24 17.25
C GLY A 21 -2.39 -4.83 17.70
N PHE A 22 -2.16 -4.51 18.98
CA PHE A 22 -2.43 -3.18 19.53
C PHE A 22 -1.52 -2.11 18.92
N LEU A 23 -0.21 -2.39 18.84
CA LEU A 23 0.76 -1.50 18.22
C LEU A 23 0.48 -1.31 16.73
N PHE A 24 0.11 -2.39 16.03
CA PHE A 24 -0.27 -2.35 14.63
C PHE A 24 -1.53 -1.50 14.40
N SER A 25 -2.55 -1.67 15.25
CA SER A 25 -3.76 -0.82 15.19
C SER A 25 -3.45 0.66 15.42
N GLY A 26 -2.59 0.98 16.40
CA GLY A 26 -2.12 2.35 16.63
C GLY A 26 -1.37 2.93 15.43
N TYR A 27 -0.55 2.09 14.77
CA TYR A 27 0.14 2.49 13.55
C TYR A 27 -0.83 2.77 12.40
N LEU A 28 -1.88 1.96 12.21
CA LEU A 28 -2.90 2.20 11.20
C LEU A 28 -3.66 3.51 11.45
N LEU A 29 -4.03 3.80 12.71
CA LEU A 29 -4.66 5.07 13.08
C LEU A 29 -3.74 6.27 12.79
N TYR A 30 -2.45 6.15 13.10
CA TYR A 30 -1.47 7.17 12.76
C TYR A 30 -1.40 7.43 11.25
N LEU A 31 -1.36 6.36 10.43
CA LEU A 31 -1.36 6.49 8.98
C LEU A 31 -2.65 7.15 8.45
N ASN A 32 -3.80 6.74 8.98
CA ASN A 32 -5.09 7.34 8.60
C ASN A 32 -5.11 8.85 8.91
N ASN A 33 -4.64 9.27 10.08
CA ASN A 33 -4.56 10.68 10.43
C ASN A 33 -3.59 11.44 9.50
N LEU A 34 -2.46 10.84 9.16
CA LEU A 34 -1.48 11.43 8.23
C LEU A 34 -2.09 11.69 6.85
N VAL A 35 -2.83 10.71 6.31
CA VAL A 35 -3.54 10.84 5.03
C VAL A 35 -4.60 11.93 5.10
N ASN A 36 -5.46 11.90 6.12
CA ASN A 36 -6.53 12.86 6.27
C ASN A 36 -5.99 14.30 6.41
N ASP A 37 -4.94 14.50 7.20
CA ASP A 37 -4.31 15.82 7.36
C ASP A 37 -3.74 16.34 6.03
N HIS A 38 -3.02 15.49 5.32
CA HIS A 38 -2.42 15.85 4.04
C HIS A 38 -3.48 16.23 3.01
N PHE A 39 -4.50 15.39 2.81
CA PHE A 39 -5.52 15.64 1.79
C PHE A 39 -6.56 16.70 2.19
N SER A 40 -6.79 16.95 3.48
CA SER A 40 -7.64 18.05 3.92
C SER A 40 -7.03 19.43 3.63
N ASN A 41 -5.70 19.50 3.65
CA ASN A 41 -4.92 20.72 3.37
C ASN A 41 -4.55 20.86 1.89
N PHE A 42 -4.99 19.92 1.02
CA PHE A 42 -4.69 19.97 -0.40
C PHE A 42 -5.37 21.18 -1.04
N ASN A 43 -4.57 22.00 -1.72
CA ASN A 43 -5.08 23.26 -2.29
C ASN A 43 -5.81 22.97 -3.60
N LYS A 44 -7.16 23.00 -3.57
CA LYS A 44 -8.01 22.74 -4.74
C LYS A 44 -7.80 23.75 -5.90
N ALA A 45 -7.11 24.85 -5.66
CA ALA A 45 -6.87 25.85 -6.71
C ALA A 45 -5.97 25.34 -7.85
N ASP A 46 -5.16 24.32 -7.59
CA ASP A 46 -4.26 23.73 -8.59
C ASP A 46 -4.86 22.46 -9.24
N GLU A 47 -6.07 22.06 -8.86
CA GLU A 47 -6.74 20.91 -9.44
C GLU A 47 -7.38 21.25 -10.80
N ILE A 48 -6.96 20.54 -11.82
CA ILE A 48 -7.66 20.55 -13.12
C ILE A 48 -8.79 19.52 -13.03
N SER A 49 -10.03 19.97 -13.23
CA SER A 49 -11.17 19.04 -13.16
C SER A 49 -11.06 17.94 -14.22
N TYR A 50 -11.60 16.75 -13.92
CA TYR A 50 -11.56 15.60 -14.83
C TYR A 50 -12.15 15.92 -16.20
N GLU A 51 -13.22 16.75 -16.26
CA GLU A 51 -13.88 17.15 -17.50
C GLU A 51 -13.01 18.07 -18.38
N GLN A 52 -12.08 18.78 -17.76
CA GLN A 52 -11.17 19.69 -18.47
C GLN A 52 -9.94 18.97 -19.03
N GLN A 53 -9.73 17.71 -18.65
CA GLN A 53 -8.58 16.95 -19.11
C GLN A 53 -8.85 16.27 -20.46
N SER A 54 -7.78 16.10 -21.23
CA SER A 54 -7.89 15.36 -22.50
C SER A 54 -8.20 13.89 -22.24
N ARG A 55 -9.32 13.40 -22.77
CA ARG A 55 -9.69 11.97 -22.69
C ARG A 55 -8.61 11.07 -23.28
N VAL A 56 -7.92 11.52 -24.32
CA VAL A 56 -6.81 10.77 -24.92
C VAL A 56 -5.66 10.62 -23.93
N ALA A 57 -5.28 11.70 -23.25
CA ALA A 57 -4.20 11.66 -22.26
C ALA A 57 -4.57 10.74 -21.07
N ILE A 58 -5.82 10.82 -20.56
CA ILE A 58 -6.30 9.93 -19.50
C ILE A 58 -6.26 8.47 -19.94
N ASN A 59 -6.79 8.15 -21.13
CA ASN A 59 -6.79 6.78 -21.64
C ASN A 59 -5.37 6.25 -21.84
N MET A 60 -4.46 7.06 -22.34
CA MET A 60 -3.05 6.66 -22.48
C MET A 60 -2.39 6.41 -21.12
N LEU A 61 -2.65 7.26 -20.14
CA LEU A 61 -2.14 7.09 -18.78
C LEU A 61 -2.65 5.76 -18.17
N LEU A 62 -3.95 5.49 -18.27
CA LEU A 62 -4.54 4.24 -17.78
C LEU A 62 -3.97 3.02 -18.49
N LEU A 63 -3.84 3.07 -19.81
CA LEU A 63 -3.28 1.96 -20.59
C LEU A 63 -1.81 1.67 -20.29
N THR A 64 -1.03 2.68 -19.95
CA THR A 64 0.41 2.52 -19.69
C THR A 64 0.74 2.18 -18.26
N GLU A 65 -0.01 2.76 -17.31
CA GLU A 65 0.34 2.67 -15.89
C GLU A 65 -0.59 1.74 -15.09
N ASP A 66 -1.88 1.66 -15.47
CA ASP A 66 -2.87 0.95 -14.66
C ASP A 66 -4.12 0.58 -15.47
N GLN A 67 -4.02 -0.47 -16.30
CA GLN A 67 -5.11 -0.87 -17.19
C GLN A 67 -6.37 -1.30 -16.43
N SER A 68 -6.22 -1.79 -15.22
CA SER A 68 -7.29 -2.29 -14.35
C SER A 68 -7.75 -1.27 -13.30
N PHE A 69 -7.41 0.02 -13.45
CA PHE A 69 -7.67 1.09 -12.48
C PHE A 69 -9.09 1.08 -11.90
N PHE A 70 -10.10 0.81 -12.72
CA PHE A 70 -11.51 0.76 -12.30
C PHE A 70 -11.93 -0.61 -11.71
N GLU A 71 -11.04 -1.61 -11.70
CA GLU A 71 -11.35 -2.97 -11.24
C GLU A 71 -10.84 -3.25 -9.82
N HIS A 72 -10.01 -2.37 -9.25
CA HIS A 72 -9.42 -2.55 -7.92
C HIS A 72 -9.56 -1.29 -7.05
N SER A 73 -9.39 -1.46 -5.75
CA SER A 73 -9.51 -0.38 -4.74
C SER A 73 -8.16 0.27 -4.41
N GLY A 74 -7.30 0.47 -5.40
CA GLY A 74 -5.98 1.11 -5.23
C GLY A 74 -4.79 0.13 -5.22
N VAL A 75 -5.02 -1.17 -4.99
CA VAL A 75 -4.01 -2.24 -5.14
C VAL A 75 -4.54 -3.31 -6.06
N ASP A 76 -3.82 -3.59 -7.15
CA ASP A 76 -4.14 -4.69 -8.06
C ASP A 76 -3.45 -5.99 -7.62
N PHE A 77 -4.14 -6.77 -6.79
CA PHE A 77 -3.65 -8.07 -6.34
C PHE A 77 -3.58 -9.11 -7.47
N LYS A 78 -4.40 -8.98 -8.51
CA LYS A 78 -4.38 -9.89 -9.68
C LYS A 78 -3.09 -9.67 -10.46
N GLU A 79 -2.74 -8.40 -10.69
CA GLU A 79 -1.51 -8.05 -11.38
C GLU A 79 -0.27 -8.46 -10.59
N ILE A 80 -0.25 -8.24 -9.26
CA ILE A 80 0.81 -8.70 -8.37
C ILE A 80 0.98 -10.22 -8.49
N ALA A 81 -0.12 -10.98 -8.39
CA ALA A 81 -0.08 -12.44 -8.50
C ALA A 81 0.42 -12.89 -9.89
N ARG A 82 0.02 -12.20 -10.96
CA ARG A 82 0.48 -12.47 -12.32
C ARG A 82 2.00 -12.25 -12.47
N VAL A 83 2.50 -11.13 -11.95
CA VAL A 83 3.94 -10.80 -12.01
C VAL A 83 4.77 -11.83 -11.23
N LEU A 84 4.31 -12.23 -10.03
CA LEU A 84 4.99 -13.25 -9.22
C LEU A 84 4.97 -14.62 -9.91
N ARG A 85 3.83 -15.02 -10.48
CA ARG A 85 3.73 -16.25 -11.27
C ARG A 85 4.71 -16.22 -12.44
N ASP A 86 4.74 -15.14 -13.21
CA ASP A 86 5.57 -15.00 -14.40
C ASP A 86 7.06 -15.04 -14.04
N TYR A 87 7.44 -14.47 -12.90
CA TYR A 87 8.79 -14.53 -12.36
C TYR A 87 9.18 -15.98 -11.98
N TRP A 88 8.32 -16.68 -11.23
CA TRP A 88 8.66 -18.01 -10.72
C TRP A 88 8.52 -19.13 -11.77
N MET A 89 7.54 -19.03 -12.67
CA MET A 89 7.25 -20.10 -13.63
C MET A 89 7.94 -19.90 -14.99
N TYR A 90 8.22 -18.68 -15.36
CA TYR A 90 8.71 -18.34 -16.69
C TYR A 90 10.02 -17.55 -16.67
N ASP A 91 10.65 -17.41 -15.51
CA ASP A 91 11.92 -16.67 -15.30
C ASP A 91 11.92 -15.26 -15.94
N LYS A 92 10.73 -14.62 -15.97
CA LYS A 92 10.60 -13.28 -16.50
C LYS A 92 11.08 -12.25 -15.48
N PRO A 93 11.70 -11.14 -15.90
CA PRO A 93 12.09 -10.10 -14.99
C PRO A 93 10.87 -9.53 -14.24
N LEU A 94 11.05 -9.22 -12.96
CA LEU A 94 10.02 -8.57 -12.15
C LEU A 94 9.67 -7.21 -12.77
N ARG A 95 8.44 -7.09 -13.26
CA ARG A 95 7.88 -5.83 -13.75
C ARG A 95 7.19 -5.09 -12.61
N GLY A 96 7.05 -3.77 -12.74
CA GLY A 96 6.27 -2.99 -11.79
C GLY A 96 4.78 -3.40 -11.85
N ALA A 97 4.21 -3.69 -10.68
CA ALA A 97 2.78 -3.92 -10.49
C ALA A 97 2.19 -2.80 -9.61
N SER A 98 2.73 -1.60 -9.72
CA SER A 98 2.27 -0.43 -8.95
C SER A 98 1.11 0.25 -9.67
N THR A 99 0.04 0.52 -8.94
CA THR A 99 -1.14 1.22 -9.43
C THR A 99 -0.94 2.74 -9.42
N LEU A 100 -1.77 3.48 -10.15
CA LEU A 100 -1.80 4.95 -10.12
C LEU A 100 -2.03 5.49 -8.71
N THR A 101 -2.89 4.85 -7.92
CA THR A 101 -3.16 5.22 -6.53
C THR A 101 -1.90 5.10 -5.67
N GLN A 102 -1.13 4.02 -5.83
CA GLN A 102 0.14 3.84 -5.11
C GLN A 102 1.18 4.88 -5.53
N GLN A 103 1.24 5.22 -6.82
CA GLN A 103 2.14 6.26 -7.32
C GLN A 103 1.77 7.64 -6.76
N LEU A 104 0.47 7.96 -6.70
CA LEU A 104 -0.02 9.21 -6.12
C LEU A 104 0.40 9.33 -4.64
N ILE A 105 0.12 8.31 -3.83
CA ILE A 105 0.47 8.30 -2.41
C ILE A 105 2.00 8.40 -2.23
N LYS A 106 2.75 7.63 -3.02
CA LYS A 106 4.20 7.67 -2.98
C LYS A 106 4.74 9.07 -3.26
N ASN A 107 4.24 9.72 -4.29
CA ASN A 107 4.72 11.03 -4.71
C ASN A 107 4.26 12.17 -3.80
N SER A 108 3.10 12.00 -3.14
CA SER A 108 2.50 13.03 -2.28
C SER A 108 2.97 12.93 -0.82
N LEU A 109 3.15 11.73 -0.28
CA LEU A 109 3.32 11.52 1.16
C LEU A 109 4.67 10.90 1.54
N LEU A 110 5.40 10.29 0.60
CA LEU A 110 6.58 9.50 0.93
C LEU A 110 7.85 10.11 0.34
N THR A 111 8.94 9.98 1.10
CA THR A 111 10.29 10.35 0.66
C THR A 111 10.93 9.24 -0.18
N ARG A 112 12.02 9.49 -0.89
CA ARG A 112 12.59 8.64 -1.95
C ARG A 112 13.25 7.29 -1.55
N GLU A 113 13.02 6.72 -0.39
CA GLU A 113 13.60 5.41 0.01
C GLU A 113 12.75 4.22 -0.49
N GLN A 114 13.23 3.50 -1.49
CA GLN A 114 12.42 2.67 -2.40
C GLN A 114 11.71 1.43 -1.81
N THR A 115 12.16 0.83 -0.73
CA THR A 115 11.62 -0.48 -0.29
C THR A 115 10.61 -0.36 0.85
N ILE A 116 10.93 0.41 1.87
CA ILE A 116 10.04 0.63 3.03
C ILE A 116 8.80 1.41 2.61
N GLU A 117 8.95 2.30 1.65
CA GLU A 117 7.87 3.14 1.12
C GLU A 117 6.83 2.37 0.31
N ARG A 118 7.22 1.33 -0.42
CA ARG A 118 6.26 0.45 -1.10
C ARG A 118 5.35 -0.27 -0.09
N ILE A 119 5.92 -0.73 1.01
CA ILE A 119 5.15 -1.38 2.08
C ILE A 119 4.22 -0.36 2.73
N ARG A 120 4.70 0.85 3.05
CA ARG A 120 3.86 1.92 3.61
C ARG A 120 2.73 2.33 2.68
N SER A 121 2.98 2.44 1.37
CA SER A 121 1.94 2.79 0.39
C SER A 121 0.83 1.74 0.32
N LEU A 122 1.16 0.44 0.44
CA LEU A 122 0.15 -0.63 0.49
C LEU A 122 -0.78 -0.48 1.71
N PHE A 123 -0.22 -0.13 2.88
CA PHE A 123 -1.02 0.10 4.09
C PHE A 123 -1.88 1.36 4.00
N LEU A 124 -1.37 2.44 3.40
CA LEU A 124 -2.11 3.70 3.23
C LEU A 124 -3.33 3.56 2.31
N ILE A 125 -3.30 2.61 1.37
CA ILE A 125 -4.44 2.34 0.48
C ILE A 125 -5.49 1.45 1.16
N ALA A 126 -5.07 0.62 2.11
CA ALA A 126 -5.95 -0.32 2.79
C ALA A 126 -6.81 0.32 3.91
N ILE A 127 -6.60 1.61 4.21
CA ILE A 127 -7.33 2.39 5.23
C ILE A 127 -8.40 3.25 4.57
#